data_c3ac40a2e0b64085e8243cd8f6c4c6f8
#
_entry.id   c3ac40a2e0b64085e8243cd8f6c4c6f8
#
_cell.length_a   1.000
_cell.length_b   1.000
_cell.length_c   1.000
_cell.angle_alpha   90.00
_cell.angle_beta   90.00
_cell.angle_gamma   90.00
#
_symmetry.space_group_name_H-M   'P 1'
#
loop_
_entity.id
_entity.type
_entity.pdbx_description
1 polymer ?
#
loop_
_entity_poly.entity_id
_entity_poly.type
_entity_poly.pdbx_seq_one_letter_code
_entity_poly.pdbx_strand_id
1 'polypeptide(L)'
;MNVPLELHDRLQAEYKALNRGALLFPPADPFWIELTGRDRASFLHNFCTNDIKKLAAGSGCEAFLTNIKGRILEHLFVFAGDSALWISGTPGREATVAEHLKRYLITEDVEIHRRSHDWTTLRLAGAKAGSIVERHAGQGSSEWKNLQHARGVVEGADVLIARQDIGAVPSWIVVAPKDHAEQLHEVFLRDGAQAGDPGIWDALRIQAGWPLCGVDITEDNLAQEARRTPVAISFTKGCYLGQEPIARLDALGHVNRELCVVETRDSGAPHPGSLDVTDESGVPMGLITSTAWHPGTQSSWGLAVLKTAVSREGTAVRIGKDGVPGLVHAPVLPPAP
;
A
#
# COMPACT_ATOMS: atom_id res chain seq x y z
N MET A 1 -1.72 26.99 4.24
CA MET A 1 -1.57 27.21 5.70
C MET A 1 -0.22 26.60 6.09
N ASN A 2 0.67 27.36 6.70
CA ASN A 2 1.93 26.79 7.18
C ASN A 2 1.65 25.86 8.37
N VAL A 3 2.22 24.68 8.36
CA VAL A 3 2.21 23.78 9.50
C VAL A 3 2.92 24.48 10.67
N PRO A 4 2.37 24.49 11.89
CA PRO A 4 3.04 25.13 13.03
C PRO A 4 4.45 24.55 13.26
N LEU A 5 5.40 25.38 13.64
CA LEU A 5 6.82 24.98 13.81
C LEU A 5 6.97 23.83 14.83
N GLU A 6 6.21 23.88 15.91
CA GLU A 6 6.15 22.83 16.95
C GLU A 6 5.72 21.47 16.41
N LEU A 7 4.79 21.45 15.43
CA LEU A 7 4.35 20.22 14.77
C LEU A 7 5.45 19.66 13.87
N HIS A 8 6.19 20.52 13.14
CA HIS A 8 7.33 20.09 12.33
C HIS A 8 8.41 19.41 13.18
N ASP A 9 8.79 20.03 14.30
CA ASP A 9 9.82 19.50 15.21
C ASP A 9 9.40 18.14 15.78
N ARG A 10 8.13 18.01 16.18
CA ARG A 10 7.57 16.74 16.65
C ARG A 10 7.62 15.65 15.56
N LEU A 11 7.11 15.94 14.36
CA LEU A 11 7.10 14.98 13.24
C LEU A 11 8.53 14.56 12.84
N GLN A 12 9.51 15.49 12.90
CA GLN A 12 10.91 15.15 12.67
C GLN A 12 11.48 14.21 13.74
N ALA A 13 11.16 14.44 15.00
CA ALA A 13 11.61 13.60 16.09
C ALA A 13 11.01 12.17 15.96
N GLU A 14 9.72 12.07 15.68
CA GLU A 14 9.03 10.79 15.44
C GLU A 14 9.61 10.07 14.20
N TYR A 15 9.82 10.78 13.09
CA TYR A 15 10.41 10.19 11.88
C TYR A 15 11.82 9.64 12.13
N LYS A 16 12.65 10.38 12.89
CA LYS A 16 13.99 9.91 13.31
C LYS A 16 13.90 8.67 14.21
N ALA A 17 12.82 8.55 14.99
CA ALA A 17 12.62 7.39 15.85
C ALA A 17 12.41 6.09 15.06
N LEU A 18 11.94 6.12 13.80
CA LEU A 18 11.84 4.95 12.92
C LEU A 18 13.18 4.20 12.77
N ASN A 19 14.30 4.92 12.77
CA ASN A 19 15.63 4.34 12.60
C ASN A 19 16.15 3.59 13.85
N ARG A 20 15.58 3.82 15.03
CA ARG A 20 16.09 3.31 16.32
C ARG A 20 15.01 2.68 17.22
N GLY A 21 13.75 2.86 16.87
CA GLY A 21 12.58 2.48 17.63
C GLY A 21 11.49 1.86 16.74
N ALA A 22 10.27 1.97 17.22
CA ALA A 22 9.06 1.64 16.49
C ALA A 22 7.98 2.68 16.75
N LEU A 23 7.27 3.07 15.71
CA LEU A 23 6.06 3.87 15.80
C LEU A 23 4.85 2.97 15.64
N LEU A 24 3.84 3.18 16.48
CA LEU A 24 2.52 2.60 16.37
C LEU A 24 1.55 3.68 15.90
N PHE A 25 0.99 3.48 14.74
CA PHE A 25 0.02 4.41 14.15
C PHE A 25 -1.40 4.13 14.63
N PRO A 26 -2.27 5.14 14.64
CA PRO A 26 -3.69 4.95 14.95
C PRO A 26 -4.31 3.83 14.10
N PRO A 27 -5.32 3.13 14.61
CA PRO A 27 -6.04 2.12 13.86
C PRO A 27 -6.47 2.62 12.49
N ALA A 28 -6.27 1.81 11.48
CA ALA A 28 -6.63 2.09 10.11
C ALA A 28 -7.65 1.07 9.62
N ASP A 29 -8.49 1.47 8.69
CA ASP A 29 -9.56 0.63 8.14
C ASP A 29 -9.34 0.35 6.64
N PRO A 30 -8.23 -0.33 6.24
CA PRO A 30 -8.21 -0.93 4.91
C PRO A 30 -9.39 -1.89 4.81
N PHE A 31 -9.89 -2.15 3.60
CA PHE A 31 -10.89 -3.19 3.54
C PHE A 31 -10.27 -4.57 3.77
N TRP A 32 -11.09 -5.49 4.28
CA TRP A 32 -10.75 -6.88 4.46
C TRP A 32 -11.84 -7.79 3.89
N ILE A 33 -11.41 -8.74 3.03
CA ILE A 33 -12.25 -9.82 2.51
C ILE A 33 -11.55 -11.14 2.84
N GLU A 34 -12.31 -12.10 3.34
CA GLU A 34 -11.87 -13.48 3.54
C GLU A 34 -12.51 -14.38 2.49
N LEU A 35 -11.70 -15.12 1.75
CA LEU A 35 -12.15 -16.15 0.84
C LEU A 35 -11.91 -17.52 1.47
N THR A 36 -12.96 -18.34 1.52
CA THR A 36 -12.91 -19.74 1.97
C THR A 36 -13.33 -20.69 0.83
N GLY A 37 -13.31 -22.00 1.06
CA GLY A 37 -13.61 -23.01 0.04
C GLY A 37 -12.36 -23.57 -0.66
N ARG A 38 -12.53 -24.73 -1.33
CA ARG A 38 -11.41 -25.45 -1.98
C ARG A 38 -10.78 -24.67 -3.11
N ASP A 39 -11.61 -23.95 -3.85
CA ASP A 39 -11.21 -23.31 -5.11
C ASP A 39 -10.70 -21.88 -4.91
N ARG A 40 -10.65 -21.36 -3.65
CA ARG A 40 -10.31 -19.97 -3.34
C ARG A 40 -9.03 -19.47 -4.01
N ALA A 41 -7.97 -20.29 -3.99
CA ALA A 41 -6.68 -19.88 -4.56
C ALA A 41 -6.72 -19.86 -6.09
N SER A 42 -7.31 -20.88 -6.72
CA SER A 42 -7.48 -20.95 -8.18
C SER A 42 -8.44 -19.88 -8.68
N PHE A 43 -9.50 -19.62 -7.95
CA PHE A 43 -10.46 -18.57 -8.26
C PHE A 43 -9.80 -17.19 -8.25
N LEU A 44 -9.22 -16.77 -7.12
CA LEU A 44 -8.59 -15.45 -7.04
C LEU A 44 -7.42 -15.28 -8.02
N HIS A 45 -6.64 -16.36 -8.25
CA HIS A 45 -5.55 -16.36 -9.24
C HIS A 45 -6.01 -15.92 -10.63
N ASN A 46 -7.24 -16.25 -11.04
CA ASN A 46 -7.76 -15.91 -12.37
C ASN A 46 -8.12 -14.42 -12.53
N PHE A 47 -8.09 -13.62 -11.46
CA PHE A 47 -8.47 -12.20 -11.49
C PHE A 47 -7.35 -11.26 -11.07
N CYS A 48 -6.25 -11.78 -10.52
CA CYS A 48 -5.14 -10.99 -10.01
C CYS A 48 -3.90 -11.10 -10.88
N THR A 49 -3.10 -10.05 -10.90
CA THR A 49 -1.86 -9.98 -11.69
C THR A 49 -0.72 -10.83 -11.13
N ASN A 50 -0.75 -11.25 -9.85
CA ASN A 50 0.30 -12.05 -9.23
C ASN A 50 -0.11 -13.53 -9.03
N ASP A 51 0.85 -14.40 -8.71
CA ASP A 51 0.68 -15.86 -8.65
C ASP A 51 0.14 -16.31 -7.28
N ILE A 52 -1.19 -16.30 -7.14
CA ILE A 52 -1.87 -16.70 -5.89
C ILE A 52 -1.76 -18.21 -5.63
N LYS A 53 -1.74 -19.04 -6.68
CA LYS A 53 -1.70 -20.50 -6.56
C LYS A 53 -0.42 -21.04 -5.92
N LYS A 54 0.69 -20.29 -6.07
CA LYS A 54 1.98 -20.70 -5.51
C LYS A 54 2.22 -20.21 -4.09
N LEU A 55 1.31 -19.42 -3.52
CA LEU A 55 1.44 -18.96 -2.15
C LEU A 55 1.32 -20.14 -1.19
N ALA A 56 2.38 -20.35 -0.40
CA ALA A 56 2.30 -21.25 0.74
C ALA A 56 1.51 -20.59 1.88
N ALA A 57 0.92 -21.39 2.77
CA ALA A 57 0.33 -20.89 4.00
C ALA A 57 1.37 -20.09 4.80
N GLY A 58 0.99 -18.94 5.35
CA GLY A 58 1.89 -18.01 6.03
C GLY A 58 2.68 -17.09 5.09
N SER A 59 2.44 -17.13 3.78
CA SER A 59 3.03 -16.21 2.80
C SER A 59 1.97 -15.35 2.11
N GLY A 60 2.39 -14.24 1.51
CA GLY A 60 1.49 -13.34 0.81
C GLY A 60 2.12 -12.73 -0.44
N CYS A 61 1.33 -12.00 -1.19
CA CYS A 61 1.79 -11.22 -2.32
C CYS A 61 1.00 -9.91 -2.47
N GLU A 62 1.61 -8.97 -3.16
CA GLU A 62 0.97 -7.79 -3.69
C GLU A 62 0.43 -8.10 -5.10
N ALA A 63 -0.72 -7.57 -5.47
CA ALA A 63 -1.33 -7.81 -6.77
C ALA A 63 -2.26 -6.67 -7.17
N PHE A 64 -2.57 -6.57 -8.45
CA PHE A 64 -3.71 -5.79 -8.92
C PHE A 64 -4.87 -6.71 -9.29
N LEU A 65 -6.08 -6.33 -8.88
CA LEU A 65 -7.31 -6.81 -9.46
C LEU A 65 -7.56 -6.00 -10.73
N THR A 66 -7.79 -6.66 -11.86
CA THR A 66 -7.94 -5.98 -13.14
C THR A 66 -9.24 -6.37 -13.85
N ASN A 67 -9.72 -5.47 -14.71
CA ASN A 67 -10.78 -5.80 -15.65
C ASN A 67 -10.20 -6.42 -16.94
N ILE A 68 -11.07 -6.84 -17.86
CA ILE A 68 -10.69 -7.49 -19.14
C ILE A 68 -9.74 -6.63 -20.01
N LYS A 69 -9.71 -5.30 -19.80
CA LYS A 69 -8.84 -4.37 -20.52
C LYS A 69 -7.49 -4.15 -19.82
N GLY A 70 -7.16 -4.92 -18.77
CA GLY A 70 -5.95 -4.73 -17.97
C GLY A 70 -5.93 -3.45 -17.14
N ARG A 71 -7.10 -2.83 -16.94
CA ARG A 71 -7.26 -1.63 -16.10
C ARG A 71 -7.38 -2.02 -14.63
N ILE A 72 -6.79 -1.21 -13.76
CA ILE A 72 -6.79 -1.46 -12.32
C ILE A 72 -8.19 -1.24 -11.74
N LEU A 73 -8.73 -2.27 -11.10
CA LEU A 73 -9.91 -2.16 -10.25
C LEU A 73 -9.52 -1.92 -8.80
N GLU A 74 -8.47 -2.58 -8.33
CA GLU A 74 -7.96 -2.42 -6.97
C GLU A 74 -6.49 -2.85 -6.87
N HIS A 75 -5.77 -2.24 -5.91
CA HIS A 75 -4.44 -2.64 -5.47
C HIS A 75 -4.59 -3.51 -4.22
N LEU A 76 -4.17 -4.76 -4.29
CA LEU A 76 -4.44 -5.79 -3.29
C LEU A 76 -3.17 -6.27 -2.59
N PHE A 77 -3.32 -6.59 -1.30
CA PHE A 77 -2.43 -7.48 -0.55
C PHE A 77 -3.18 -8.76 -0.25
N VAL A 78 -2.59 -9.88 -0.59
CA VAL A 78 -3.19 -11.22 -0.41
C VAL A 78 -2.33 -12.01 0.56
N PHE A 79 -2.96 -12.58 1.58
CA PHE A 79 -2.32 -13.37 2.63
C PHE A 79 -2.92 -14.79 2.60
N ALA A 80 -2.08 -15.81 2.39
CA ALA A 80 -2.53 -17.19 2.26
C ALA A 80 -2.44 -17.96 3.58
N GLY A 81 -3.58 -18.41 4.08
CA GLY A 81 -3.68 -19.34 5.20
C GLY A 81 -4.04 -20.75 4.76
N ASP A 82 -4.06 -21.69 5.72
CA ASP A 82 -4.39 -23.09 5.45
C ASP A 82 -5.80 -23.26 4.87
N SER A 83 -6.78 -22.55 5.42
CA SER A 83 -8.20 -22.69 5.06
C SER A 83 -8.81 -21.44 4.39
N ALA A 84 -8.12 -20.33 4.38
CA ALA A 84 -8.62 -19.05 3.87
C ALA A 84 -7.53 -18.27 3.13
N LEU A 85 -7.96 -17.35 2.25
CA LEU A 85 -7.16 -16.21 1.78
C LEU A 85 -7.74 -14.94 2.38
N TRP A 86 -6.89 -14.07 2.90
CA TRP A 86 -7.29 -12.74 3.34
C TRP A 86 -6.80 -11.71 2.34
N ILE A 87 -7.71 -10.84 1.91
CA ILE A 87 -7.46 -9.80 0.91
C ILE A 87 -7.67 -8.45 1.55
N SER A 88 -6.70 -7.57 1.40
CA SER A 88 -6.76 -6.19 1.88
C SER A 88 -6.47 -5.20 0.76
N GLY A 89 -7.02 -4.00 0.85
CA GLY A 89 -6.80 -2.91 -0.11
C GLY A 89 -7.32 -1.57 0.40
N THR A 90 -7.63 -0.67 -0.51
CA THR A 90 -7.99 0.71 -0.19
C THR A 90 -9.27 0.80 0.65
N PRO A 91 -9.30 1.61 1.73
CA PRO A 91 -10.49 1.82 2.55
C PRO A 91 -11.74 2.16 1.71
N GLY A 92 -12.90 1.59 2.09
CA GLY A 92 -14.19 1.85 1.44
C GLY A 92 -14.44 1.10 0.14
N ARG A 93 -13.48 0.32 -0.38
CA ARG A 93 -13.61 -0.36 -1.67
C ARG A 93 -14.01 -1.85 -1.58
N GLU A 94 -14.28 -2.35 -0.39
CA GLU A 94 -14.65 -3.74 -0.14
C GLU A 94 -15.83 -4.22 -1.01
N ALA A 95 -16.90 -3.41 -1.10
CA ALA A 95 -18.09 -3.76 -1.89
C ALA A 95 -17.74 -3.91 -3.37
N THR A 96 -16.96 -2.97 -3.93
CA THR A 96 -16.52 -2.99 -5.33
C THR A 96 -15.77 -4.29 -5.66
N VAL A 97 -14.82 -4.69 -4.80
CA VAL A 97 -14.04 -5.92 -4.99
C VAL A 97 -14.91 -7.17 -4.83
N ALA A 98 -15.71 -7.23 -3.76
CA ALA A 98 -16.59 -8.38 -3.51
C ALA A 98 -17.62 -8.59 -4.64
N GLU A 99 -18.23 -7.53 -5.13
CA GLU A 99 -19.20 -7.60 -6.23
C GLU A 99 -18.52 -7.97 -7.55
N HIS A 100 -17.32 -7.45 -7.82
CA HIS A 100 -16.57 -7.87 -9.00
C HIS A 100 -16.29 -9.37 -8.97
N LEU A 101 -15.77 -9.90 -7.89
CA LEU A 101 -15.49 -11.33 -7.75
C LEU A 101 -16.76 -12.18 -7.84
N LYS A 102 -17.86 -11.78 -7.19
CA LYS A 102 -19.14 -12.50 -7.23
C LYS A 102 -19.71 -12.68 -8.65
N ARG A 103 -19.45 -11.75 -9.57
CA ARG A 103 -19.94 -11.88 -10.97
C ARG A 103 -19.39 -13.09 -11.70
N TYR A 104 -18.23 -13.59 -11.27
CA TYR A 104 -17.53 -14.72 -11.91
C TYR A 104 -17.62 -16.00 -11.10
N LEU A 105 -18.30 -15.97 -9.96
CA LEU A 105 -18.50 -17.13 -9.10
C LEU A 105 -19.74 -17.90 -9.60
N ILE A 106 -19.55 -19.02 -10.29
CA ILE A 106 -20.61 -19.80 -10.93
C ILE A 106 -20.70 -21.20 -10.32
N THR A 107 -19.60 -21.97 -10.36
CA THR A 107 -19.55 -23.38 -9.93
C THR A 107 -18.45 -23.64 -8.92
N GLU A 108 -17.59 -22.68 -8.70
CA GLU A 108 -16.44 -22.80 -7.82
C GLU A 108 -16.88 -22.89 -6.36
N ASP A 109 -16.23 -23.77 -5.61
CA ASP A 109 -16.37 -23.88 -4.16
C ASP A 109 -15.60 -22.76 -3.47
N VAL A 110 -16.21 -21.54 -3.45
CA VAL A 110 -15.66 -20.34 -2.86
C VAL A 110 -16.75 -19.55 -2.14
N GLU A 111 -16.47 -19.14 -0.93
CA GLU A 111 -17.30 -18.19 -0.19
C GLU A 111 -16.54 -16.87 0.00
N ILE A 112 -17.25 -15.76 -0.16
CA ILE A 112 -16.70 -14.40 -0.05
C ILE A 112 -17.28 -13.72 1.19
N HIS A 113 -16.47 -13.57 2.23
CA HIS A 113 -16.87 -12.96 3.50
C HIS A 113 -16.28 -11.55 3.59
N ARG A 114 -17.14 -10.56 3.75
CA ARG A 114 -16.76 -9.17 3.98
C ARG A 114 -16.45 -8.97 5.48
N ARG A 115 -15.23 -8.51 5.79
CA ARG A 115 -14.70 -8.41 7.16
C ARG A 115 -14.39 -6.98 7.63
N SER A 116 -14.49 -5.99 6.75
CA SER A 116 -14.14 -4.61 7.09
C SER A 116 -14.99 -4.00 8.20
N HIS A 117 -16.21 -4.53 8.41
CA HIS A 117 -17.06 -4.11 9.52
C HIS A 117 -16.51 -4.59 10.87
N ASP A 118 -15.97 -5.83 10.90
CA ASP A 118 -15.59 -6.52 12.13
C ASP A 118 -14.12 -6.28 12.49
N TRP A 119 -13.26 -6.02 11.51
CA TRP A 119 -11.81 -5.95 11.67
C TRP A 119 -11.25 -4.55 11.50
N THR A 120 -10.17 -4.29 12.23
CA THR A 120 -9.32 -3.12 12.08
C THR A 120 -7.86 -3.52 11.96
N THR A 121 -7.00 -2.57 11.61
CA THR A 121 -5.57 -2.81 11.41
C THR A 121 -4.74 -1.83 12.22
N LEU A 122 -3.93 -2.34 13.13
CA LEU A 122 -2.85 -1.61 13.78
C LEU A 122 -1.59 -1.71 12.90
N ARG A 123 -0.82 -0.63 12.82
CA ARG A 123 0.38 -0.54 11.99
C ARG A 123 1.56 -0.14 12.84
N LEU A 124 2.61 -0.97 12.80
CA LEU A 124 3.88 -0.68 13.47
C LEU A 124 4.96 -0.52 12.41
N ALA A 125 5.78 0.52 12.49
CA ALA A 125 6.89 0.72 11.57
C ALA A 125 8.15 1.14 12.32
N GLY A 126 9.32 0.75 11.78
CA GLY A 126 10.63 1.13 12.29
C GLY A 126 11.51 -0.05 12.69
N ALA A 127 12.78 0.24 13.00
CA ALA A 127 13.83 -0.76 13.22
C ALA A 127 13.54 -1.76 14.36
N LYS A 128 12.73 -1.37 15.35
CA LYS A 128 12.35 -2.25 16.48
C LYS A 128 10.94 -2.83 16.37
N ALA A 129 10.20 -2.52 15.32
CA ALA A 129 8.82 -3.01 15.17
C ALA A 129 8.77 -4.55 15.16
N GLY A 130 9.69 -5.21 14.44
CA GLY A 130 9.80 -6.68 14.43
C GLY A 130 10.03 -7.29 15.80
N SER A 131 10.92 -6.73 16.63
CA SER A 131 11.20 -7.26 17.97
C SER A 131 10.02 -7.06 18.95
N ILE A 132 9.20 -6.05 18.75
CA ILE A 132 7.95 -5.86 19.51
C ILE A 132 6.93 -6.91 19.07
N VAL A 133 6.73 -7.07 17.78
CA VAL A 133 5.79 -8.04 17.20
C VAL A 133 6.18 -9.48 17.57
N GLU A 134 7.46 -9.82 17.63
CA GLU A 134 7.96 -11.16 17.93
C GLU A 134 7.49 -11.68 19.29
N ARG A 135 7.23 -10.81 20.26
CA ARG A 135 6.66 -11.20 21.56
C ARG A 135 5.27 -11.82 21.44
N HIS A 136 4.56 -11.52 20.37
CA HIS A 136 3.17 -11.93 20.13
C HIS A 136 3.03 -12.92 18.97
N ALA A 137 3.85 -12.79 17.92
CA ALA A 137 3.80 -13.64 16.73
C ALA A 137 4.67 -14.90 16.84
N GLY A 138 5.48 -14.99 17.90
CA GLY A 138 6.40 -16.12 18.13
C GLY A 138 7.82 -15.88 17.63
N GLN A 139 8.74 -16.69 18.12
CA GLN A 139 10.17 -16.58 17.85
C GLN A 139 10.46 -16.64 16.34
N GLY A 140 11.33 -15.75 15.87
CA GLY A 140 11.76 -15.64 14.48
C GLY A 140 10.85 -14.78 13.59
N SER A 141 9.74 -14.26 14.11
CA SER A 141 8.86 -13.41 13.29
C SER A 141 9.46 -12.04 12.95
N SER A 142 10.45 -11.57 13.72
CA SER A 142 11.24 -10.37 13.38
C SER A 142 12.05 -10.52 12.07
N GLU A 143 12.37 -11.75 11.68
CA GLU A 143 13.12 -12.10 10.48
C GLU A 143 12.21 -12.45 9.27
N TRP A 144 10.91 -12.37 9.43
CA TRP A 144 9.99 -12.64 8.32
C TRP A 144 10.33 -11.80 7.10
N LYS A 145 10.16 -12.39 5.93
CA LYS A 145 10.16 -11.65 4.68
C LYS A 145 8.89 -10.81 4.54
N ASN A 146 8.92 -9.83 3.65
CA ASN A 146 7.75 -9.03 3.34
C ASN A 146 6.55 -9.93 2.98
N LEU A 147 5.37 -9.64 3.55
CA LEU A 147 4.10 -10.37 3.44
C LEU A 147 4.08 -11.78 4.07
N GLN A 148 5.13 -12.22 4.78
CA GLN A 148 4.99 -13.36 5.67
C GLN A 148 4.11 -13.00 6.87
N HIS A 149 3.32 -13.97 7.32
CA HIS A 149 2.33 -13.76 8.38
C HIS A 149 2.02 -15.03 9.16
N ALA A 150 1.39 -14.85 10.31
CA ALA A 150 0.80 -15.91 11.10
C ALA A 150 -0.48 -15.42 11.79
N ARG A 151 -1.35 -16.36 12.12
CA ARG A 151 -2.44 -16.12 13.09
C ARG A 151 -1.95 -16.43 14.48
N GLY A 152 -2.47 -15.67 15.45
CA GLY A 152 -2.13 -15.84 16.86
C GLY A 152 -3.20 -15.27 17.76
N VAL A 153 -2.94 -15.29 19.07
CA VAL A 153 -3.81 -14.69 20.07
C VAL A 153 -3.00 -13.66 20.86
N VAL A 154 -3.48 -12.43 20.93
CA VAL A 154 -2.87 -11.34 21.72
C VAL A 154 -3.92 -10.84 22.70
N GLU A 155 -3.67 -10.95 24.00
CA GLU A 155 -4.61 -10.54 25.07
C GLU A 155 -6.03 -11.10 24.86
N GLY A 156 -6.14 -12.33 24.38
CA GLY A 156 -7.43 -13.00 24.15
C GLY A 156 -8.09 -12.69 22.80
N ALA A 157 -7.55 -11.77 22.02
CA ALA A 157 -8.04 -11.47 20.67
C ALA A 157 -7.36 -12.36 19.63
N ASP A 158 -8.14 -12.98 18.75
CA ASP A 158 -7.62 -13.63 17.55
C ASP A 158 -7.11 -12.58 16.56
N VAL A 159 -5.83 -12.65 16.19
CA VAL A 159 -5.19 -11.67 15.30
C VAL A 159 -4.51 -12.35 14.11
N LEU A 160 -4.41 -11.62 13.00
CA LEU A 160 -3.47 -11.89 11.93
C LEU A 160 -2.32 -10.89 12.05
N ILE A 161 -1.11 -11.38 12.25
CA ILE A 161 0.10 -10.56 12.28
C ILE A 161 0.87 -10.80 11.00
N ALA A 162 1.18 -9.74 10.26
CA ALA A 162 1.93 -9.84 9.01
C ALA A 162 3.04 -8.78 8.94
N ARG A 163 4.19 -9.15 8.37
CA ARG A 163 5.14 -8.16 7.91
C ARG A 163 4.62 -7.53 6.62
N GLN A 164 4.54 -6.21 6.56
CA GLN A 164 4.10 -5.46 5.39
C GLN A 164 4.94 -4.19 5.29
N ASP A 165 6.10 -4.32 4.67
CA ASP A 165 7.07 -3.23 4.58
C ASP A 165 6.52 -2.06 3.76
N ILE A 166 6.77 -0.84 4.23
CA ILE A 166 6.41 0.39 3.53
C ILE A 166 7.66 1.02 2.93
N GLY A 167 7.86 0.77 1.62
CA GLY A 167 9.12 1.12 0.98
C GLY A 167 10.29 0.40 1.62
N ALA A 168 11.31 1.15 2.01
CA ALA A 168 12.50 0.62 2.71
C ALA A 168 12.31 0.52 4.23
N VAL A 169 11.17 0.93 4.78
CA VAL A 169 10.93 0.92 6.23
C VAL A 169 10.29 -0.41 6.65
N PRO A 170 10.95 -1.21 7.51
CA PRO A 170 10.36 -2.42 8.04
C PRO A 170 9.06 -2.11 8.79
N SER A 171 7.97 -2.78 8.43
CA SER A 171 6.67 -2.54 9.04
C SER A 171 5.88 -3.82 9.21
N TRP A 172 4.97 -3.80 10.17
CA TRP A 172 4.05 -4.88 10.49
C TRP A 172 2.63 -4.37 10.60
N ILE A 173 1.70 -5.22 10.25
CA ILE A 173 0.29 -5.02 10.52
C ILE A 173 -0.20 -6.07 11.52
N VAL A 174 -1.11 -5.65 12.38
CA VAL A 174 -1.86 -6.51 13.29
C VAL A 174 -3.33 -6.29 13.01
N VAL A 175 -3.96 -7.28 12.39
CA VAL A 175 -5.38 -7.26 12.05
C VAL A 175 -6.14 -7.94 13.19
N ALA A 176 -7.10 -7.26 13.74
CA ALA A 176 -7.81 -7.69 14.94
C ALA A 176 -9.29 -7.34 14.88
N PRO A 177 -10.14 -7.97 15.71
CA PRO A 177 -11.51 -7.50 15.94
C PRO A 177 -11.52 -6.06 16.44
N LYS A 178 -12.44 -5.23 15.93
CA LYS A 178 -12.51 -3.79 16.25
C LYS A 178 -12.70 -3.50 17.73
N ASP A 179 -13.43 -4.33 18.44
CA ASP A 179 -13.66 -4.22 19.89
C ASP A 179 -12.40 -4.43 20.74
N HIS A 180 -11.34 -5.02 20.17
CA HIS A 180 -10.03 -5.17 20.82
C HIS A 180 -9.00 -4.12 20.40
N ALA A 181 -9.33 -3.21 19.49
CA ALA A 181 -8.37 -2.27 18.88
C ALA A 181 -7.64 -1.41 19.91
N GLU A 182 -8.38 -0.83 20.87
CA GLU A 182 -7.83 0.04 21.92
C GLU A 182 -6.93 -0.74 22.87
N GLN A 183 -7.38 -1.92 23.32
CA GLN A 183 -6.59 -2.80 24.19
C GLN A 183 -5.27 -3.20 23.53
N LEU A 184 -5.31 -3.61 22.27
CA LEU A 184 -4.11 -3.99 21.52
C LEU A 184 -3.18 -2.80 21.27
N HIS A 185 -3.73 -1.62 21.00
CA HIS A 185 -2.94 -0.40 20.88
C HIS A 185 -2.16 -0.12 22.17
N GLU A 186 -2.79 -0.22 23.33
CA GLU A 186 -2.12 -0.07 24.65
C GLU A 186 -1.05 -1.13 24.88
N VAL A 187 -1.28 -2.39 24.45
CA VAL A 187 -0.28 -3.47 24.55
C VAL A 187 1.00 -3.11 23.80
N PHE A 188 0.90 -2.68 22.55
CA PHE A 188 2.08 -2.36 21.77
C PHE A 188 2.81 -1.10 22.26
N LEU A 189 2.09 -0.10 22.80
CA LEU A 189 2.72 1.04 23.48
C LEU A 189 3.49 0.60 24.72
N ARG A 190 2.89 -0.24 25.57
CA ARG A 190 3.54 -0.83 26.76
C ARG A 190 4.76 -1.64 26.40
N ASP A 191 4.76 -2.31 25.24
CA ASP A 191 5.89 -3.09 24.74
C ASP A 191 7.02 -2.26 24.12
N GLY A 192 6.86 -0.94 24.11
CA GLY A 192 7.91 0.00 23.73
C GLY A 192 7.76 0.64 22.37
N ALA A 193 6.61 0.47 21.69
CA ALA A 193 6.26 1.32 20.57
C ALA A 193 5.93 2.73 21.05
N GLN A 194 6.21 3.74 20.22
CA GLN A 194 5.80 5.12 20.45
C GLN A 194 4.60 5.44 19.57
N ALA A 195 3.69 6.27 20.06
CA ALA A 195 2.58 6.75 19.22
C ALA A 195 3.13 7.54 18.03
N GLY A 196 2.68 7.18 16.83
CA GLY A 196 3.07 7.80 15.57
C GLY A 196 1.98 8.70 15.00
N ASP A 197 2.36 9.83 14.45
CA ASP A 197 1.43 10.72 13.75
C ASP A 197 1.01 10.12 12.39
N PRO A 198 -0.29 10.13 12.04
CA PRO A 198 -0.77 9.63 10.75
C PRO A 198 -0.09 10.26 9.53
N GLY A 199 0.33 11.53 9.63
CA GLY A 199 1.04 12.23 8.56
C GLY A 199 2.39 11.59 8.22
N ILE A 200 3.04 10.94 9.19
CA ILE A 200 4.27 10.15 8.94
C ILE A 200 3.96 8.92 8.10
N TRP A 201 2.87 8.22 8.41
CA TRP A 201 2.43 7.08 7.59
C TRP A 201 2.14 7.51 6.15
N ASP A 202 1.45 8.62 5.95
CA ASP A 202 1.17 9.15 4.60
C ASP A 202 2.45 9.55 3.87
N ALA A 203 3.43 10.16 4.55
CA ALA A 203 4.72 10.47 3.95
C ALA A 203 5.47 9.20 3.50
N LEU A 204 5.49 8.16 4.34
CA LEU A 204 6.08 6.87 4.00
C LEU A 204 5.37 6.19 2.83
N ARG A 205 4.03 6.21 2.82
CA ARG A 205 3.20 5.66 1.75
C ARG A 205 3.49 6.35 0.41
N ILE A 206 3.55 7.67 0.40
CA ILE A 206 3.86 8.45 -0.79
C ILE A 206 5.27 8.14 -1.28
N GLN A 207 6.27 8.12 -0.40
CA GLN A 207 7.64 7.76 -0.76
C GLN A 207 7.74 6.35 -1.35
N ALA A 208 6.97 5.41 -0.81
CA ALA A 208 6.89 4.03 -1.29
C ALA A 208 6.12 3.89 -2.62
N GLY A 209 5.52 4.96 -3.14
CA GLY A 209 4.64 4.88 -4.30
C GLY A 209 3.47 3.92 -4.09
N TRP A 210 2.96 3.83 -2.86
CA TRP A 210 1.80 3.00 -2.53
C TRP A 210 0.53 3.80 -2.80
N PRO A 211 -0.18 3.51 -3.92
CA PRO A 211 -1.32 4.28 -4.33
C PRO A 211 -2.60 3.87 -3.57
N LEU A 212 -3.51 4.81 -3.44
CA LEU A 212 -4.90 4.55 -3.04
C LEU A 212 -5.77 4.47 -4.30
N CYS A 213 -6.49 3.37 -4.45
CA CYS A 213 -7.43 3.20 -5.56
C CYS A 213 -8.63 4.13 -5.43
N GLY A 214 -8.97 4.81 -6.51
CA GLY A 214 -10.00 5.86 -6.53
C GLY A 214 -9.49 7.25 -6.15
N VAL A 215 -8.22 7.36 -5.72
CA VAL A 215 -7.54 8.64 -5.44
C VAL A 215 -6.33 8.80 -6.34
N ASP A 216 -5.30 7.94 -6.18
CA ASP A 216 -4.04 8.05 -6.90
C ASP A 216 -4.07 7.27 -8.22
N ILE A 217 -4.77 6.15 -8.25
CA ILE A 217 -4.99 5.32 -9.43
C ILE A 217 -6.48 4.96 -9.53
N THR A 218 -6.96 4.82 -10.75
CA THR A 218 -8.36 4.52 -11.05
C THR A 218 -8.45 3.49 -12.19
N GLU A 219 -9.67 3.17 -12.63
CA GLU A 219 -9.92 2.33 -13.81
C GLU A 219 -9.39 2.94 -15.12
N ASP A 220 -8.89 4.17 -15.11
CA ASP A 220 -8.19 4.78 -16.24
C ASP A 220 -6.71 4.39 -16.31
N ASN A 221 -6.19 3.70 -15.29
CA ASN A 221 -4.80 3.29 -15.22
C ASN A 221 -4.61 1.81 -15.59
N LEU A 222 -3.53 1.54 -16.34
CA LEU A 222 -3.03 0.20 -16.57
C LEU A 222 -2.16 -0.25 -15.39
N ALA A 223 -2.07 -1.55 -15.14
CA ALA A 223 -1.33 -2.08 -14.00
C ALA A 223 0.16 -1.64 -13.98
N GLN A 224 0.82 -1.58 -15.15
CA GLN A 224 2.21 -1.13 -15.25
C GLN A 224 2.39 0.37 -14.96
N GLU A 225 1.36 1.20 -15.19
CA GLU A 225 1.42 2.63 -14.91
C GLU A 225 1.61 2.92 -13.40
N ALA A 226 1.21 1.99 -12.53
CA ALA A 226 1.40 2.12 -11.08
C ALA A 226 2.85 1.95 -10.60
N ARG A 227 3.81 1.59 -11.49
CA ARG A 227 5.25 1.37 -11.20
C ARG A 227 5.53 0.39 -10.06
N ARG A 228 4.63 -0.58 -9.87
CA ARG A 228 4.77 -1.67 -8.89
C ARG A 228 4.96 -3.04 -9.55
N THR A 229 5.29 -3.06 -10.83
CA THR A 229 5.49 -4.28 -11.62
C THR A 229 6.39 -5.32 -10.94
N PRO A 230 7.54 -4.97 -10.35
CA PRO A 230 8.44 -5.98 -9.74
C PRO A 230 7.83 -6.73 -8.55
N VAL A 231 6.86 -6.15 -7.86
CA VAL A 231 6.25 -6.72 -6.64
C VAL A 231 4.81 -7.18 -6.83
N ALA A 232 4.08 -6.62 -7.82
CA ALA A 232 2.65 -6.84 -7.97
C ALA A 232 2.24 -7.62 -9.23
N ILE A 233 3.15 -7.84 -10.21
CA ILE A 233 2.80 -8.49 -11.48
C ILE A 233 3.72 -9.69 -11.73
N SER A 234 3.14 -10.88 -11.93
CA SER A 234 3.85 -12.07 -12.38
C SER A 234 3.63 -12.29 -13.87
N PHE A 235 4.69 -12.29 -14.66
CA PHE A 235 4.65 -12.62 -16.09
C PHE A 235 4.81 -14.11 -16.38
N THR A 236 5.07 -14.93 -15.34
CA THR A 236 5.26 -16.38 -15.46
C THR A 236 4.08 -17.22 -14.97
N LYS A 237 3.07 -16.57 -14.39
CA LYS A 237 1.84 -17.23 -13.93
C LYS A 237 0.95 -17.61 -15.12
N GLY A 238 -0.06 -18.49 -14.87
CA GLY A 238 -1.11 -18.85 -15.84
C GLY A 238 -2.05 -17.67 -16.15
N CYS A 239 -3.03 -17.92 -17.01
CA CYS A 239 -3.97 -16.90 -17.50
C CYS A 239 -4.78 -16.24 -16.37
N TYR A 240 -5.07 -14.97 -16.56
CA TYR A 240 -5.94 -14.18 -15.69
C TYR A 240 -6.65 -13.07 -16.48
N LEU A 241 -7.73 -12.54 -15.92
CA LEU A 241 -8.52 -11.49 -16.54
C LEU A 241 -7.69 -10.22 -16.77
N GLY A 242 -7.60 -9.76 -18.02
CA GLY A 242 -6.81 -8.59 -18.41
C GLY A 242 -5.32 -8.85 -18.67
N GLN A 243 -4.90 -10.12 -18.71
CA GLN A 243 -3.49 -10.47 -18.98
C GLN A 243 -2.99 -10.01 -20.36
N GLU A 244 -3.82 -10.15 -21.39
CA GLU A 244 -3.39 -9.87 -22.77
C GLU A 244 -2.89 -8.44 -22.99
N PRO A 245 -3.62 -7.37 -22.58
CA PRO A 245 -3.11 -6.01 -22.64
C PRO A 245 -1.83 -5.81 -21.79
N ILE A 246 -1.74 -6.43 -20.62
CA ILE A 246 -0.59 -6.32 -19.72
C ILE A 246 0.65 -6.97 -20.34
N ALA A 247 0.52 -8.18 -20.87
CA ALA A 247 1.63 -8.89 -21.55
C ALA A 247 2.08 -8.17 -22.83
N ARG A 248 1.12 -7.64 -23.60
CA ARG A 248 1.44 -6.83 -24.78
C ARG A 248 2.22 -5.58 -24.43
N LEU A 249 1.85 -4.90 -23.36
CA LEU A 249 2.53 -3.70 -22.92
C LEU A 249 3.95 -3.99 -22.43
N ASP A 250 4.14 -5.12 -21.73
CA ASP A 250 5.45 -5.60 -21.31
C ASP A 250 6.35 -5.87 -22.50
N ALA A 251 5.83 -6.55 -23.54
CA ALA A 251 6.56 -6.83 -24.78
C ALA A 251 6.91 -5.56 -25.58
N LEU A 252 6.06 -4.51 -25.53
CA LEU A 252 6.32 -3.21 -26.18
C LEU A 252 7.28 -2.34 -25.38
N GLY A 253 7.46 -2.61 -24.09
CA GLY A 253 8.47 -2.02 -23.22
C GLY A 253 8.20 -0.59 -22.74
N HIS A 254 7.02 -0.02 -22.96
CA HIS A 254 6.72 1.33 -22.46
C HIS A 254 5.23 1.58 -22.20
N VAL A 255 4.97 2.42 -21.23
CA VAL A 255 3.68 3.06 -20.93
C VAL A 255 3.72 4.53 -21.32
N ASN A 256 2.58 5.17 -21.45
CA ASN A 256 2.49 6.61 -21.77
C ASN A 256 2.61 7.51 -20.53
N ARG A 257 2.29 6.96 -19.37
CA ARG A 257 2.31 7.65 -18.07
C ARG A 257 2.66 6.68 -16.96
N GLU A 258 3.19 7.19 -15.86
CA GLU A 258 3.64 6.41 -14.72
C GLU A 258 3.33 7.14 -13.42
N LEU A 259 3.06 6.36 -12.37
CA LEU A 259 2.98 6.87 -11.00
C LEU A 259 4.39 7.23 -10.53
N CYS A 260 4.55 8.49 -10.14
CA CYS A 260 5.80 9.06 -9.65
C CYS A 260 5.60 9.68 -8.27
N VAL A 261 6.69 9.86 -7.58
CA VAL A 261 6.76 10.71 -6.39
C VAL A 261 7.27 12.08 -6.83
N VAL A 262 6.65 13.14 -6.34
CA VAL A 262 7.06 14.52 -6.65
C VAL A 262 7.38 15.25 -5.34
N GLU A 263 8.61 15.67 -5.19
CA GLU A 263 9.06 16.51 -4.08
C GLU A 263 8.95 17.98 -4.47
N THR A 264 8.41 18.81 -3.60
CA THR A 264 8.43 20.27 -3.73
C THR A 264 9.07 20.91 -2.51
N ARG A 265 9.93 21.89 -2.72
CA ARG A 265 10.61 22.64 -1.63
C ARG A 265 9.71 23.64 -0.93
N ASP A 266 8.43 23.68 -1.30
CA ASP A 266 7.47 24.46 -0.53
C ASP A 266 7.23 23.80 0.82
N SER A 267 7.56 24.49 1.90
CA SER A 267 7.32 24.06 3.29
C SER A 267 5.86 24.20 3.71
N GLY A 268 4.95 24.42 2.75
CA GLY A 268 3.52 24.53 2.98
C GLY A 268 2.88 23.19 3.39
N ALA A 269 1.78 23.27 4.12
CA ALA A 269 0.96 22.11 4.45
C ALA A 269 0.52 21.36 3.18
N PRO A 270 0.25 20.04 3.29
CA PRO A 270 -0.34 19.27 2.20
C PRO A 270 -1.53 20.03 1.59
N HIS A 271 -1.53 20.20 0.28
CA HIS A 271 -2.64 20.84 -0.40
C HIS A 271 -3.82 19.86 -0.47
N PRO A 272 -5.01 20.23 0.02
CA PRO A 272 -6.19 19.43 -0.20
C PRO A 272 -6.57 19.46 -1.69
N GLY A 273 -6.66 18.29 -2.31
CA GLY A 273 -7.07 18.13 -3.71
C GLY A 273 -5.91 17.91 -4.68
N SER A 274 -6.27 17.69 -5.94
CA SER A 274 -5.29 17.47 -7.00
C SER A 274 -4.61 18.77 -7.46
N LEU A 275 -3.31 18.68 -7.74
CA LEU A 275 -2.51 19.78 -8.26
C LEU A 275 -1.98 19.45 -9.66
N ASP A 276 -2.13 20.40 -10.59
CA ASP A 276 -1.56 20.28 -11.93
C ASP A 276 -0.03 20.21 -11.87
N VAL A 277 0.55 19.33 -12.69
CA VAL A 277 1.98 19.26 -12.93
C VAL A 277 2.25 19.62 -14.40
N THR A 278 3.17 20.57 -14.61
CA THR A 278 3.63 20.95 -15.93
C THR A 278 5.13 20.76 -16.07
N ASP A 279 5.62 20.69 -17.30
CA ASP A 279 7.06 20.85 -17.54
C ASP A 279 7.50 22.31 -17.36
N GLU A 280 8.79 22.60 -17.54
CA GLU A 280 9.34 23.96 -17.41
C GLU A 280 8.79 24.96 -18.44
N SER A 281 8.21 24.48 -19.54
CA SER A 281 7.56 25.31 -20.58
C SER A 281 6.06 25.51 -20.33
N GLY A 282 5.50 24.94 -19.28
CA GLY A 282 4.08 25.05 -18.92
C GLY A 282 3.18 24.04 -19.60
N VAL A 283 3.72 23.00 -20.26
CA VAL A 283 2.91 21.96 -20.90
C VAL A 283 2.39 20.99 -19.81
N PRO A 284 1.08 20.65 -19.79
CA PRO A 284 0.51 19.72 -18.80
C PRO A 284 1.11 18.32 -18.90
N MET A 285 1.64 17.82 -17.78
CA MET A 285 2.30 16.53 -17.66
C MET A 285 1.57 15.53 -16.78
N GLY A 286 0.67 15.97 -15.91
CA GLY A 286 -0.13 15.10 -15.05
C GLY A 286 -0.69 15.81 -13.83
N LEU A 287 -1.07 15.03 -12.83
CA LEU A 287 -1.70 15.52 -11.59
C LEU A 287 -1.07 14.87 -10.37
N ILE A 288 -0.81 15.65 -9.32
CA ILE A 288 -0.59 15.16 -7.96
C ILE A 288 -1.96 14.92 -7.34
N THR A 289 -2.14 13.74 -6.76
CA THR A 289 -3.43 13.28 -6.19
C THR A 289 -3.40 13.09 -4.68
N SER A 290 -2.23 12.77 -4.12
CA SER A 290 -1.98 12.68 -2.69
C SER A 290 -0.78 13.53 -2.32
N THR A 291 -0.82 14.19 -1.16
CA THR A 291 0.31 14.98 -0.65
C THR A 291 0.51 14.75 0.84
N ALA A 292 1.76 14.76 1.28
CA ALA A 292 2.14 14.78 2.69
C ALA A 292 3.43 15.58 2.89
N TRP A 293 3.60 16.14 4.08
CA TRP A 293 4.88 16.71 4.49
C TRP A 293 5.83 15.59 4.90
N HIS A 294 7.03 15.54 4.29
CA HIS A 294 8.04 14.53 4.57
C HIS A 294 9.06 15.03 5.59
N PRO A 295 9.06 14.47 6.83
CA PRO A 295 9.89 15.01 7.92
C PRO A 295 11.40 14.88 7.68
N GLY A 296 11.83 13.88 6.90
CA GLY A 296 13.23 13.61 6.62
C GLY A 296 13.89 14.65 5.70
N THR A 297 13.14 15.14 4.72
CA THR A 297 13.59 16.15 3.74
C THR A 297 13.09 17.56 4.06
N GLN A 298 12.15 17.68 4.99
CA GLN A 298 11.51 18.95 5.36
C GLN A 298 10.84 19.63 4.14
N SER A 299 10.21 18.83 3.30
CA SER A 299 9.58 19.25 2.05
C SER A 299 8.22 18.57 1.90
N SER A 300 7.37 19.08 1.03
CA SER A 300 6.11 18.40 0.68
C SER A 300 6.35 17.38 -0.43
N TRP A 301 5.79 16.20 -0.25
CA TRP A 301 5.85 15.09 -1.20
C TRP A 301 4.45 14.75 -1.68
N GLY A 302 4.34 14.35 -2.96
CA GLY A 302 3.06 13.93 -3.52
C GLY A 302 3.19 12.74 -4.45
N LEU A 303 2.10 11.97 -4.58
CA LEU A 303 1.95 10.98 -5.64
C LEU A 303 1.32 11.64 -6.85
N ALA A 304 1.89 11.38 -8.03
CA ALA A 304 1.44 11.93 -9.30
C ALA A 304 1.47 10.89 -10.42
N VAL A 305 0.43 10.83 -11.24
CA VAL A 305 0.49 10.10 -12.51
C VAL A 305 0.97 11.05 -13.58
N LEU A 306 2.23 10.87 -14.02
CA LEU A 306 2.92 11.76 -14.96
C LEU A 306 3.14 11.10 -16.31
N LYS A 307 3.13 11.90 -17.39
CA LYS A 307 3.59 11.46 -18.71
C LYS A 307 5.05 11.01 -18.63
N THR A 308 5.39 9.96 -19.37
CA THR A 308 6.75 9.37 -19.37
C THR A 308 7.86 10.35 -19.81
N ALA A 309 7.50 11.41 -20.50
CA ALA A 309 8.43 12.48 -20.88
C ALA A 309 9.11 13.15 -19.66
N VAL A 310 8.43 13.16 -18.49
CA VAL A 310 8.91 13.77 -17.25
C VAL A 310 9.00 12.79 -16.08
N SER A 311 8.76 11.49 -16.27
CA SER A 311 8.68 10.50 -15.18
C SER A 311 10.04 10.00 -14.66
N ARG A 312 11.15 10.45 -15.23
CA ARG A 312 12.50 10.02 -14.82
C ARG A 312 12.92 10.69 -13.51
N GLU A 313 13.67 9.93 -12.72
CA GLU A 313 14.34 10.42 -11.50
C GLU A 313 15.11 11.70 -11.78
N GLY A 314 14.93 12.72 -10.92
CA GLY A 314 15.63 14.01 -11.01
C GLY A 314 15.07 14.97 -12.06
N THR A 315 13.94 14.67 -12.72
CA THR A 315 13.33 15.58 -13.68
C THR A 315 12.68 16.76 -12.94
N ALA A 316 13.00 17.99 -13.37
CA ALA A 316 12.35 19.19 -12.87
C ALA A 316 10.96 19.38 -13.46
N VAL A 317 10.00 19.77 -12.62
CA VAL A 317 8.61 20.05 -12.99
C VAL A 317 8.11 21.31 -12.27
N ARG A 318 6.93 21.81 -12.69
CA ARG A 318 6.22 22.91 -12.04
C ARG A 318 4.87 22.41 -11.50
N ILE A 319 4.53 22.84 -10.29
CA ILE A 319 3.36 22.36 -9.54
C ILE A 319 2.39 23.49 -9.28
N GLY A 320 1.11 23.22 -9.55
CA GLY A 320 0.02 24.16 -9.31
C GLY A 320 0.07 25.39 -10.19
N LYS A 321 -0.87 26.30 -9.97
CA LYS A 321 -1.00 27.55 -10.75
C LYS A 321 0.16 28.51 -10.54
N ASP A 322 0.77 28.47 -9.38
CA ASP A 322 1.90 29.34 -9.02
C ASP A 322 3.25 28.82 -9.56
N GLY A 323 3.25 27.67 -10.20
CA GLY A 323 4.43 27.06 -10.81
C GLY A 323 5.55 26.74 -9.80
N VAL A 324 5.20 26.24 -8.63
CA VAL A 324 6.17 25.87 -7.59
C VAL A 324 7.15 24.83 -8.12
N PRO A 325 8.48 25.03 -7.97
CA PRO A 325 9.46 24.05 -8.43
C PRO A 325 9.31 22.70 -7.73
N GLY A 326 9.30 21.64 -8.50
CA GLY A 326 9.27 20.26 -8.01
C GLY A 326 10.32 19.38 -8.68
N LEU A 327 10.65 18.28 -8.02
CA LEU A 327 11.58 17.27 -8.48
C LEU A 327 10.89 15.90 -8.50
N VAL A 328 11.01 15.19 -9.60
CA VAL A 328 10.41 13.84 -9.74
C VAL A 328 11.35 12.78 -9.19
N HIS A 329 10.79 11.85 -8.41
CA HIS A 329 11.47 10.69 -7.87
C HIS A 329 10.78 9.38 -8.27
N ALA A 330 11.55 8.30 -8.35
CA ALA A 330 11.01 6.97 -8.45
C ALA A 330 10.46 6.49 -7.09
N PRO A 331 9.39 5.70 -7.07
CA PRO A 331 8.91 5.06 -5.86
C PRO A 331 9.96 4.14 -5.22
N VAL A 332 10.07 4.18 -3.89
CA VAL A 332 10.92 3.25 -3.13
C VAL A 332 10.11 2.00 -2.80
N LEU A 333 10.22 0.97 -3.63
CA LEU A 333 9.47 -0.28 -3.44
C LEU A 333 9.98 -1.09 -2.24
N PRO A 334 9.11 -1.87 -1.57
CA PRO A 334 9.55 -2.82 -0.56
C PRO A 334 10.37 -3.94 -1.20
N PRO A 335 11.18 -4.68 -0.40
CA PRO A 335 11.84 -5.89 -0.89
C PRO A 335 10.80 -6.90 -1.39
N ALA A 336 11.16 -7.65 -2.42
CA ALA A 336 10.31 -8.74 -2.88
C ALA A 336 10.10 -9.78 -1.76
N PRO A 337 8.93 -10.42 -1.66
CA PRO A 337 8.59 -11.41 -0.63
C PRO A 337 9.40 -12.71 -0.73
#